data_f2cc08644fac16fece04329ed7cbf95b
#
_entry.id   f2cc08644fac16fece04329ed7cbf95b
#
_cell.length_a   1.000
_cell.length_b   1.000
_cell.length_c   1.000
_cell.angle_alpha   90.00
_cell.angle_beta   90.00
_cell.angle_gamma   90.00
#
_symmetry.space_group_name_H-M   'P 1'
#
loop_
_entity.id
_entity.type
_entity.pdbx_description
1 polymer ?
#
loop_
_entity_poly.entity_id
_entity_poly.type
_entity_poly.pdbx_seq_one_letter_code
_entity_poly.pdbx_strand_id
1 'polypeptide(L)'
;GNPFSKITGNLSSTLKSVVNAIRNLPIGSEVSVLQQDARMATYPQNIMVCTELPYYKAIGYAALSDYFYIWLRKSLKTIYPELFNPMVTSKDELSTCGQYEGKHAAECEQTYEAQMRDVLAQLAEHADRNFPQLFFFEFHKGDELALANGNNGTASPFETLIGSMLHAGYEITAVWPMRSAAASEKAEGTRVLIAARIHDKTEQTTRR
;
A
#
# COMPACT_ATOMS: atom_id res chain seq x y z
N GLY A 1 26.43 -9.77 -2.23
CA GLY A 1 27.75 -9.25 -1.93
C GLY A 1 28.31 -9.87 -0.65
N ASN A 2 29.60 -9.75 -0.39
CA ASN A 2 30.25 -10.26 0.83
C ASN A 2 29.91 -9.31 2.01
N PRO A 3 29.17 -9.76 3.04
CA PRO A 3 28.76 -8.91 4.16
C PRO A 3 29.94 -8.40 5.00
N PHE A 4 31.08 -9.05 4.90
CA PHE A 4 32.30 -8.71 5.63
C PHE A 4 33.32 -7.89 4.79
N SER A 5 32.95 -7.55 3.56
CA SER A 5 33.80 -6.70 2.72
C SER A 5 33.90 -5.28 3.27
N LYS A 6 34.93 -4.53 2.87
CA LYS A 6 35.07 -3.11 3.20
C LYS A 6 34.37 -2.19 2.20
N ILE A 7 33.65 -2.74 1.22
CA ILE A 7 32.90 -2.01 0.19
C ILE A 7 31.56 -1.53 0.75
N THR A 8 31.00 -0.48 0.16
CA THR A 8 29.66 0.06 0.48
C THR A 8 28.59 -1.05 0.44
N GLY A 9 27.67 -1.05 1.37
CA GLY A 9 26.62 -2.07 1.48
C GLY A 9 27.03 -3.33 2.26
N ASN A 10 28.12 -3.29 3.00
CA ASN A 10 28.50 -4.35 3.93
C ASN A 10 27.70 -4.26 5.25
N LEU A 11 27.76 -5.34 6.05
CA LEU A 11 27.06 -5.43 7.33
C LEU A 11 27.36 -4.24 8.26
N SER A 12 28.63 -3.86 8.38
CA SER A 12 29.03 -2.77 9.29
C SER A 12 28.50 -1.41 8.85
N SER A 13 28.53 -1.10 7.56
CA SER A 13 27.99 0.17 7.05
C SER A 13 26.46 0.23 7.18
N THR A 14 25.77 -0.87 6.90
CA THR A 14 24.32 -0.97 7.06
C THR A 14 23.90 -0.80 8.52
N LEU A 15 24.60 -1.49 9.43
CA LEU A 15 24.31 -1.35 10.87
C LEU A 15 24.56 0.06 11.37
N LYS A 16 25.63 0.72 10.96
CA LYS A 16 25.89 2.14 11.29
C LYS A 16 24.77 3.05 10.79
N SER A 17 24.27 2.82 9.56
CA SER A 17 23.17 3.61 9.00
C SER A 17 21.89 3.45 9.84
N VAL A 18 21.55 2.23 10.24
CA VAL A 18 20.38 1.96 11.12
C VAL A 18 20.55 2.65 12.47
N VAL A 19 21.73 2.51 13.12
CA VAL A 19 21.98 3.15 14.41
C VAL A 19 21.90 4.66 14.29
N ASN A 20 22.44 5.26 13.24
CA ASN A 20 22.34 6.70 13.01
C ASN A 20 20.90 7.14 12.77
N ALA A 21 20.12 6.39 12.01
CA ALA A 21 18.69 6.66 11.81
C ALA A 21 17.96 6.69 13.16
N ILE A 22 18.12 5.65 13.98
CA ILE A 22 17.49 5.56 15.30
C ILE A 22 17.90 6.73 16.21
N ARG A 23 19.18 7.11 16.23
CA ARG A 23 19.67 8.23 17.05
C ARG A 23 19.14 9.59 16.63
N ASN A 24 18.78 9.74 15.35
CA ASN A 24 18.27 11.00 14.81
C ASN A 24 16.74 11.03 14.70
N LEU A 25 16.04 9.95 15.09
CA LEU A 25 14.59 9.97 15.17
C LEU A 25 14.14 11.00 16.21
N PRO A 26 13.17 11.86 15.88
CA PRO A 26 12.59 12.76 16.84
C PRO A 26 11.92 11.97 17.98
N ILE A 27 12.08 12.44 19.20
CA ILE A 27 11.29 11.94 20.32
C ILE A 27 9.88 12.50 20.13
N GLY A 28 8.94 11.63 19.82
CA GLY A 28 7.56 11.99 19.52
C GLY A 28 6.58 11.50 20.57
N SER A 29 5.31 11.62 20.21
CA SER A 29 4.19 11.05 20.97
C SER A 29 4.24 9.52 20.96
N GLU A 30 3.42 8.91 21.79
CA GLU A 30 3.21 7.46 21.78
C GLU A 30 2.79 6.98 20.39
N VAL A 31 3.45 5.93 19.93
CA VAL A 31 3.21 5.32 18.61
C VAL A 31 2.80 3.87 18.79
N SER A 32 1.75 3.45 18.11
CA SER A 32 1.35 2.05 18.02
C SER A 32 1.64 1.53 16.61
N VAL A 33 2.30 0.38 16.52
CA VAL A 33 2.59 -0.30 15.25
C VAL A 33 1.93 -1.66 15.29
N LEU A 34 1.01 -1.91 14.35
CA LEU A 34 0.24 -3.13 14.27
C LEU A 34 0.41 -3.75 12.89
N GLN A 35 0.49 -5.09 12.85
CA GLN A 35 0.36 -5.86 11.63
C GLN A 35 -1.03 -6.49 11.62
N GLN A 36 -1.86 -6.06 10.68
CA GLN A 36 -3.21 -6.60 10.54
C GLN A 36 -3.71 -6.46 9.10
N ASP A 37 -4.68 -7.28 8.75
CA ASP A 37 -5.38 -7.18 7.48
C ASP A 37 -6.22 -5.89 7.45
N ALA A 38 -6.02 -5.05 6.45
CA ALA A 38 -6.73 -3.78 6.33
C ALA A 38 -8.25 -3.93 6.19
N ARG A 39 -8.72 -5.08 5.68
CA ARG A 39 -10.15 -5.40 5.56
C ARG A 39 -10.83 -5.65 6.91
N MET A 40 -10.07 -6.08 7.90
CA MET A 40 -10.54 -6.47 9.24
C MET A 40 -9.95 -5.60 10.35
N ALA A 41 -9.19 -4.59 9.98
CA ALA A 41 -8.52 -3.71 10.92
C ALA A 41 -9.54 -2.87 11.70
N THR A 42 -9.31 -2.71 12.99
CA THR A 42 -10.08 -1.78 13.83
C THR A 42 -9.35 -0.44 13.85
N TYR A 43 -9.97 0.58 13.29
CA TYR A 43 -9.41 1.92 13.24
C TYR A 43 -10.00 2.80 14.36
N PRO A 44 -9.20 3.68 14.99
CA PRO A 44 -9.75 4.74 15.83
C PRO A 44 -10.65 5.68 15.03
N GLN A 45 -11.52 6.41 15.70
CA GLN A 45 -12.31 7.46 15.05
C GLN A 45 -11.50 8.73 14.83
N ASN A 46 -11.86 9.50 13.82
CA ASN A 46 -11.22 10.79 13.47
C ASN A 46 -9.73 10.64 13.11
N ILE A 47 -9.41 9.64 12.30
CA ILE A 47 -8.04 9.43 11.81
C ILE A 47 -7.77 10.26 10.54
N MET A 48 -6.54 10.69 10.38
CA MET A 48 -6.02 11.14 9.10
C MET A 48 -5.33 9.98 8.41
N VAL A 49 -5.87 9.54 7.28
CA VAL A 49 -5.30 8.45 6.49
C VAL A 49 -4.15 8.96 5.64
N CYS A 50 -3.02 8.27 5.71
CA CYS A 50 -1.89 8.46 4.80
C CYS A 50 -1.37 7.06 4.45
N THR A 51 -1.68 6.58 3.26
CA THR A 51 -1.42 5.19 2.91
C THR A 51 -0.93 5.03 1.48
N GLU A 52 -0.12 3.99 1.28
CA GLU A 52 0.18 3.42 -0.03
C GLU A 52 -0.70 2.17 -0.19
N LEU A 53 -1.44 2.11 -1.28
CA LEU A 53 -2.39 1.02 -1.54
C LEU A 53 -1.69 -0.11 -2.30
N PRO A 54 -2.09 -1.38 -2.10
CA PRO A 54 -1.53 -2.48 -2.86
C PRO A 54 -1.95 -2.39 -4.33
N TYR A 55 -1.00 -2.65 -5.23
CA TYR A 55 -1.24 -2.59 -6.68
C TYR A 55 -1.82 -3.91 -7.19
N TYR A 56 -2.81 -3.83 -8.05
CA TYR A 56 -3.32 -4.98 -8.76
C TYR A 56 -2.23 -5.59 -9.66
N LYS A 57 -2.11 -6.92 -9.67
CA LYS A 57 -1.06 -7.67 -10.39
C LYS A 57 0.37 -7.36 -9.95
N ALA A 58 0.56 -6.81 -8.76
CA ALA A 58 1.88 -6.64 -8.19
C ALA A 58 2.56 -7.98 -7.87
N ILE A 59 3.82 -7.91 -7.53
CA ILE A 59 4.60 -9.06 -7.07
C ILE A 59 3.96 -9.63 -5.81
N GLY A 60 3.90 -10.96 -5.68
CA GLY A 60 3.49 -11.64 -4.46
C GLY A 60 4.46 -11.37 -3.31
N TYR A 61 4.20 -10.32 -2.55
CA TYR A 61 5.07 -9.89 -1.46
C TYR A 61 5.18 -10.94 -0.36
N ALA A 62 4.13 -11.72 -0.10
CA ALA A 62 4.17 -12.80 0.88
C ALA A 62 5.19 -13.89 0.52
N ALA A 63 5.26 -14.29 -0.75
CA ALA A 63 6.25 -15.26 -1.20
C ALA A 63 7.69 -14.71 -1.10
N LEU A 64 7.88 -13.44 -1.46
CA LEU A 64 9.17 -12.76 -1.34
C LEU A 64 9.55 -12.59 0.13
N SER A 65 8.59 -12.27 0.99
CA SER A 65 8.78 -12.07 2.42
C SER A 65 9.19 -13.34 3.14
N ASP A 66 8.78 -14.53 2.70
CA ASP A 66 9.14 -15.80 3.31
C ASP A 66 10.66 -16.00 3.39
N TYR A 67 11.40 -15.51 2.41
CA TYR A 67 12.85 -15.56 2.43
C TYR A 67 13.45 -14.83 3.64
N PHE A 68 12.93 -13.66 3.97
CA PHE A 68 13.37 -12.87 5.12
C PHE A 68 12.74 -13.37 6.42
N TYR A 69 11.49 -13.82 6.35
CA TYR A 69 10.72 -14.29 7.49
C TYR A 69 11.39 -15.46 8.23
N ILE A 70 12.01 -16.39 7.50
CA ILE A 70 12.73 -17.52 8.09
C ILE A 70 13.82 -17.05 9.07
N TRP A 71 14.55 -16.00 8.71
CA TRP A 71 15.62 -15.44 9.54
C TRP A 71 15.08 -14.62 10.69
N LEU A 72 14.08 -13.79 10.42
CA LEU A 72 13.41 -12.98 11.44
C LEU A 72 12.74 -13.87 12.48
N ARG A 73 12.09 -14.94 12.05
CA ARG A 73 11.44 -15.91 12.93
C ARG A 73 12.43 -16.56 13.90
N LYS A 74 13.61 -16.94 13.44
CA LYS A 74 14.66 -17.48 14.31
C LYS A 74 15.13 -16.49 15.36
N SER A 75 15.20 -15.22 15.01
CA SER A 75 15.75 -14.17 15.89
C SER A 75 14.70 -13.56 16.81
N LEU A 76 13.45 -13.45 16.36
CA LEU A 76 12.42 -12.63 17.00
C LEU A 76 11.24 -13.41 17.58
N LYS A 77 11.10 -14.71 17.30
CA LYS A 77 9.96 -15.51 17.77
C LYS A 77 9.74 -15.47 19.29
N THR A 78 10.81 -15.38 20.07
CA THR A 78 10.72 -15.28 21.54
C THR A 78 10.33 -13.91 22.03
N ILE A 79 10.52 -12.87 21.21
CA ILE A 79 10.22 -11.47 21.55
C ILE A 79 8.82 -11.10 21.05
N TYR A 80 8.45 -11.55 19.84
CA TYR A 80 7.17 -11.27 19.18
C TYR A 80 6.51 -12.57 18.70
N PRO A 81 6.06 -13.45 19.63
CA PRO A 81 5.50 -14.74 19.27
C PRO A 81 4.24 -14.62 18.40
N GLU A 82 3.43 -13.59 18.58
CA GLU A 82 2.21 -13.32 17.81
C GLU A 82 2.51 -13.11 16.31
N LEU A 83 3.66 -12.53 15.97
CA LEU A 83 4.07 -12.28 14.59
C LEU A 83 4.82 -13.47 13.98
N PHE A 84 5.57 -14.23 14.78
CA PHE A 84 6.53 -15.21 14.31
C PHE A 84 6.20 -16.68 14.67
N ASN A 85 5.01 -16.97 15.17
CA ASN A 85 4.55 -18.35 15.40
C ASN A 85 4.27 -19.12 14.11
N PRO A 86 3.59 -18.55 13.10
CA PRO A 86 3.36 -19.25 11.84
C PRO A 86 4.66 -19.73 11.19
N MET A 87 4.59 -20.78 10.39
CA MET A 87 5.76 -21.32 9.67
C MET A 87 6.18 -20.46 8.49
N VAL A 88 5.22 -19.81 7.85
CA VAL A 88 5.36 -18.95 6.68
C VAL A 88 4.46 -17.73 6.84
N THR A 89 4.68 -16.70 6.02
CA THR A 89 3.82 -15.52 5.95
C THR A 89 2.45 -15.87 5.37
N SER A 90 1.41 -15.11 5.75
CA SER A 90 0.09 -15.24 5.12
C SER A 90 0.17 -15.04 3.62
N LYS A 91 -0.55 -15.85 2.85
CA LYS A 91 -0.64 -15.75 1.39
C LYS A 91 -1.92 -15.02 0.95
N ASP A 92 -2.74 -14.59 1.87
CA ASP A 92 -3.93 -13.79 1.60
C ASP A 92 -3.55 -12.32 1.43
N GLU A 93 -3.24 -11.96 0.20
CA GLU A 93 -2.84 -10.60 -0.21
C GLU A 93 -3.87 -10.01 -1.18
N LEU A 94 -4.25 -8.75 -0.97
CA LEU A 94 -5.12 -8.01 -1.88
C LEU A 94 -4.57 -7.92 -3.31
N SER A 95 -3.25 -7.80 -3.46
CA SER A 95 -2.58 -7.56 -4.74
C SER A 95 -2.43 -8.80 -5.63
N THR A 96 -2.51 -10.00 -5.05
CA THR A 96 -2.09 -11.25 -5.71
C THR A 96 -3.20 -12.27 -5.89
N CYS A 97 -4.44 -11.82 -5.96
CA CYS A 97 -5.55 -12.73 -6.23
C CYS A 97 -5.22 -13.66 -7.41
N GLY A 98 -5.29 -14.93 -7.15
CA GLY A 98 -5.18 -15.96 -8.18
C GLY A 98 -3.78 -16.48 -8.50
N GLN A 99 -2.71 -15.85 -8.07
CA GLN A 99 -1.36 -16.42 -8.28
C GLN A 99 -1.18 -17.78 -7.59
N TYR A 100 -1.86 -17.97 -6.45
CA TYR A 100 -1.81 -19.19 -5.66
C TYR A 100 -3.05 -20.07 -5.78
N GLU A 101 -4.16 -19.54 -6.32
CA GLU A 101 -5.47 -20.20 -6.33
C GLU A 101 -5.94 -20.64 -7.72
N GLY A 102 -5.17 -20.36 -8.78
CA GLY A 102 -5.50 -20.77 -10.16
C GLY A 102 -6.74 -20.07 -10.73
N LYS A 103 -7.15 -18.93 -10.17
CA LYS A 103 -8.29 -18.15 -10.63
C LYS A 103 -8.03 -17.46 -11.98
N HIS A 104 -9.07 -17.23 -12.75
CA HIS A 104 -8.97 -16.47 -14.00
C HIS A 104 -8.74 -14.98 -13.75
N ALA A 105 -8.03 -14.30 -14.66
CA ALA A 105 -7.64 -12.90 -14.49
C ALA A 105 -8.83 -11.94 -14.22
N ALA A 106 -9.96 -12.16 -14.90
CA ALA A 106 -11.16 -11.33 -14.70
C ALA A 106 -11.79 -11.51 -13.30
N GLU A 107 -11.79 -12.73 -12.76
CA GLU A 107 -12.30 -13.03 -11.42
C GLU A 107 -11.40 -12.39 -10.35
N CYS A 108 -10.10 -12.38 -10.60
CA CYS A 108 -9.14 -11.73 -9.72
C CYS A 108 -9.31 -10.20 -9.70
N GLU A 109 -9.58 -9.59 -10.84
CA GLU A 109 -9.84 -8.16 -10.94
C GLU A 109 -11.08 -7.76 -10.13
N GLN A 110 -12.17 -8.47 -10.32
CA GLN A 110 -13.41 -8.24 -9.54
C GLN A 110 -13.21 -8.44 -8.04
N THR A 111 -12.44 -9.44 -7.65
CA THR A 111 -12.13 -9.71 -6.24
C THR A 111 -11.29 -8.58 -5.65
N TYR A 112 -10.25 -8.12 -6.37
CA TYR A 112 -9.42 -6.99 -5.95
C TYR A 112 -10.25 -5.71 -5.78
N GLU A 113 -11.11 -5.39 -6.77
CA GLU A 113 -11.98 -4.22 -6.70
C GLU A 113 -12.92 -4.25 -5.50
N ALA A 114 -13.56 -5.39 -5.25
CA ALA A 114 -14.47 -5.56 -4.12
C ALA A 114 -13.75 -5.36 -2.79
N GLN A 115 -12.61 -6.03 -2.61
CA GLN A 115 -11.81 -5.94 -1.39
C GLN A 115 -11.23 -4.54 -1.17
N MET A 116 -10.78 -3.87 -2.23
CA MET A 116 -10.29 -2.50 -2.16
C MET A 116 -11.40 -1.53 -1.76
N ARG A 117 -12.59 -1.72 -2.30
CA ARG A 117 -13.78 -0.93 -1.93
C ARG A 117 -14.12 -1.07 -0.45
N ASP A 118 -14.06 -2.30 0.08
CA ASP A 118 -14.34 -2.57 1.49
C ASP A 118 -13.33 -1.87 2.40
N VAL A 119 -12.03 -1.95 2.08
CA VAL A 119 -10.97 -1.24 2.82
C VAL A 119 -11.18 0.27 2.78
N LEU A 120 -11.41 0.83 1.60
CA LEU A 120 -11.62 2.27 1.44
C LEU A 120 -12.89 2.74 2.17
N ALA A 121 -13.96 1.96 2.17
CA ALA A 121 -15.19 2.27 2.90
C ALA A 121 -14.95 2.30 4.42
N GLN A 122 -14.22 1.33 4.96
CA GLN A 122 -13.85 1.33 6.38
C GLN A 122 -12.98 2.55 6.74
N LEU A 123 -11.99 2.87 5.93
CA LEU A 123 -11.16 4.05 6.15
C LEU A 123 -11.99 5.33 6.10
N ALA A 124 -12.95 5.43 5.16
CA ALA A 124 -13.85 6.58 5.05
C ALA A 124 -14.76 6.74 6.27
N GLU A 125 -15.23 5.64 6.85
CA GLU A 125 -16.07 5.66 8.05
C GLU A 125 -15.34 6.23 9.27
N HIS A 126 -14.03 5.97 9.38
CA HIS A 126 -13.21 6.37 10.52
C HIS A 126 -12.44 7.68 10.29
N ALA A 127 -12.41 8.18 9.06
CA ALA A 127 -11.63 9.35 8.68
C ALA A 127 -12.16 10.66 9.30
N ASP A 128 -11.24 11.52 9.73
CA ASP A 128 -11.57 12.89 10.11
C ASP A 128 -11.95 13.71 8.86
N ARG A 129 -13.16 14.23 8.84
CA ARG A 129 -13.71 15.01 7.72
C ARG A 129 -13.11 16.40 7.58
N ASN A 130 -12.45 16.89 8.63
CA ASN A 130 -11.80 18.21 8.60
C ASN A 130 -10.50 18.21 7.80
N PHE A 131 -9.88 17.03 7.62
CA PHE A 131 -8.59 16.90 6.95
C PHE A 131 -8.71 16.08 5.66
N PRO A 132 -7.88 16.39 4.64
CA PRO A 132 -7.78 15.51 3.47
C PRO A 132 -7.10 14.20 3.85
N GLN A 133 -7.53 13.14 3.22
CA GLN A 133 -6.92 11.82 3.28
C GLN A 133 -5.94 11.69 2.11
N LEU A 134 -4.79 11.08 2.33
CA LEU A 134 -3.69 11.02 1.38
C LEU A 134 -3.45 9.57 0.92
N PHE A 135 -3.45 9.36 -0.38
CA PHE A 135 -3.24 8.06 -0.99
C PHE A 135 -2.11 8.15 -2.01
N PHE A 136 -1.12 7.27 -1.88
CA PHE A 136 -0.05 7.13 -2.83
C PHE A 136 -0.35 6.03 -3.81
N PHE A 137 -0.10 6.29 -5.09
CA PHE A 137 -0.20 5.33 -6.17
C PHE A 137 1.02 5.42 -7.08
N GLU A 138 1.53 4.31 -7.56
CA GLU A 138 2.64 4.24 -8.50
C GLU A 138 2.17 3.65 -9.83
N PHE A 139 2.38 4.40 -10.91
CA PHE A 139 2.14 3.92 -12.25
C PHE A 139 3.32 3.08 -12.71
N HIS A 140 3.04 1.91 -13.25
CA HIS A 140 4.03 1.11 -13.94
C HIS A 140 3.93 1.32 -15.46
N LYS A 141 5.04 1.14 -16.17
CA LYS A 141 5.12 1.37 -17.63
C LYS A 141 4.06 0.63 -18.47
N GLY A 142 3.55 -0.50 -17.96
CA GLY A 142 2.44 -1.24 -18.57
C GLY A 142 1.08 -0.54 -18.46
N ASP A 143 0.88 0.23 -17.41
CA ASP A 143 -0.38 0.92 -17.13
C ASP A 143 -0.54 2.14 -18.05
N GLU A 144 0.55 2.83 -18.38
CA GLU A 144 0.57 3.96 -19.32
C GLU A 144 0.17 3.53 -20.72
N LEU A 145 0.64 2.35 -21.18
CA LEU A 145 0.29 1.79 -22.47
C LEU A 145 -1.19 1.35 -22.52
N ALA A 146 -1.75 0.86 -21.44
CA ALA A 146 -3.15 0.51 -21.34
C ALA A 146 -4.05 1.74 -21.44
N LEU A 147 -3.68 2.86 -20.81
CA LEU A 147 -4.39 4.14 -20.92
C LEU A 147 -4.30 4.73 -22.33
N ALA A 148 -3.14 4.63 -22.99
CA ALA A 148 -2.90 5.21 -24.31
C ALA A 148 -3.59 4.45 -25.46
N ASN A 149 -3.78 3.14 -25.31
CA ASN A 149 -4.29 2.26 -26.40
C ASN A 149 -5.81 2.05 -26.35
N GLY A 150 -6.55 2.76 -25.52
CA GLY A 150 -8.01 2.60 -25.40
C GLY A 150 -8.36 1.15 -25.10
N ASN A 151 -8.31 0.79 -23.87
CA ASN A 151 -8.43 -0.57 -23.35
C ASN A 151 -9.61 -1.33 -23.97
N ASN A 152 -9.41 -2.55 -24.36
CA ASN A 152 -10.43 -3.51 -24.82
C ASN A 152 -11.41 -3.91 -23.68
N GLY A 153 -11.94 -2.92 -22.93
CA GLY A 153 -13.01 -3.11 -21.96
C GLY A 153 -12.58 -3.43 -20.52
N THR A 154 -11.28 -3.45 -20.22
CA THR A 154 -10.78 -3.61 -18.83
C THR A 154 -10.29 -2.26 -18.31
N ALA A 155 -10.77 -1.84 -17.14
CA ALA A 155 -10.31 -0.62 -16.48
C ALA A 155 -8.82 -0.71 -16.12
N SER A 156 -8.09 0.40 -16.20
CA SER A 156 -6.71 0.43 -15.72
C SER A 156 -6.68 0.31 -14.19
N PRO A 157 -5.58 -0.16 -13.58
CA PRO A 157 -5.45 -0.20 -12.12
C PRO A 157 -5.72 1.15 -11.44
N PHE A 158 -5.38 2.24 -12.10
CA PHE A 158 -5.66 3.59 -11.60
C PHE A 158 -7.15 3.94 -11.69
N GLU A 159 -7.82 3.63 -12.79
CA GLU A 159 -9.27 3.84 -12.95
C GLU A 159 -10.04 3.01 -11.92
N THR A 160 -9.63 1.77 -11.69
CA THR A 160 -10.18 0.89 -10.65
C THR A 160 -10.05 1.50 -9.26
N LEU A 161 -8.87 2.05 -8.93
CA LEU A 161 -8.66 2.74 -7.67
C LEU A 161 -9.57 3.96 -7.54
N ILE A 162 -9.59 4.84 -8.52
CA ILE A 162 -10.41 6.05 -8.50
C ILE A 162 -11.90 5.68 -8.38
N GLY A 163 -12.37 4.70 -9.15
CA GLY A 163 -13.73 4.18 -9.05
C GLY A 163 -14.06 3.67 -7.66
N SER A 164 -13.16 2.91 -7.05
CA SER A 164 -13.33 2.39 -5.68
C SER A 164 -13.37 3.51 -4.63
N MET A 165 -12.54 4.55 -4.78
CA MET A 165 -12.56 5.72 -3.90
C MET A 165 -13.90 6.48 -3.99
N LEU A 166 -14.38 6.75 -5.21
CA LEU A 166 -15.66 7.44 -5.43
C LEU A 166 -16.84 6.63 -4.85
N HIS A 167 -16.83 5.30 -5.03
CA HIS A 167 -17.85 4.42 -4.43
C HIS A 167 -17.80 4.39 -2.91
N ALA A 168 -16.63 4.50 -2.31
CA ALA A 168 -16.45 4.58 -0.86
C ALA A 168 -16.82 5.96 -0.29
N GLY A 169 -17.19 6.93 -1.13
CA GLY A 169 -17.65 8.25 -0.72
C GLY A 169 -16.54 9.30 -0.62
N TYR A 170 -15.38 9.05 -1.23
CA TYR A 170 -14.32 10.06 -1.35
C TYR A 170 -14.61 11.03 -2.51
N GLU A 171 -14.30 12.29 -2.29
CA GLU A 171 -14.19 13.34 -3.30
C GLU A 171 -12.71 13.66 -3.50
N ILE A 172 -12.21 13.50 -4.72
CA ILE A 172 -10.81 13.77 -5.03
C ILE A 172 -10.63 15.27 -5.19
N THR A 173 -9.84 15.87 -4.31
CA THR A 173 -9.63 17.33 -4.26
C THR A 173 -8.37 17.76 -4.96
N ALA A 174 -7.35 16.92 -5.03
CA ALA A 174 -6.12 17.20 -5.74
C ALA A 174 -5.36 15.92 -6.11
N VAL A 175 -4.56 16.00 -7.17
CA VAL A 175 -3.67 14.94 -7.63
C VAL A 175 -2.33 15.56 -8.00
N TRP A 176 -1.24 15.08 -7.39
CA TRP A 176 0.11 15.58 -7.66
C TRP A 176 1.00 14.46 -8.19
N PRO A 177 1.44 14.54 -9.44
CA PRO A 177 2.47 13.65 -9.94
C PRO A 177 3.82 14.00 -9.30
N MET A 178 4.52 12.98 -8.81
CA MET A 178 5.82 13.13 -8.16
C MET A 178 6.87 12.29 -8.89
N ARG A 179 8.05 12.88 -9.11
CA ARG A 179 9.20 12.12 -9.61
C ARG A 179 9.97 11.52 -8.44
N SER A 180 10.25 10.22 -8.51
CA SER A 180 11.19 9.61 -7.58
C SER A 180 12.61 10.07 -7.90
N ALA A 181 13.31 10.65 -6.93
CA ALA A 181 14.72 11.02 -7.06
C ALA A 181 15.66 9.81 -7.23
N ALA A 182 15.18 8.61 -6.94
CA ALA A 182 15.92 7.35 -7.06
C ALA A 182 15.68 6.64 -8.39
N ALA A 183 14.93 7.24 -9.31
CA ALA A 183 14.77 6.70 -10.65
C ALA A 183 16.13 6.73 -11.39
N SER A 184 16.91 5.65 -11.25
CA SER A 184 17.88 5.30 -12.29
C SER A 184 17.10 5.22 -13.61
N GLU A 185 17.71 5.56 -14.73
CA GLU A 185 17.11 5.56 -16.09
C GLU A 185 16.32 4.29 -16.46
N LYS A 186 16.32 3.26 -15.62
CA LYS A 186 15.62 1.98 -15.78
C LYS A 186 14.34 1.82 -14.93
N ALA A 187 14.10 2.66 -13.94
CA ALA A 187 12.91 2.62 -13.09
C ALA A 187 12.01 3.84 -13.37
N GLU A 188 11.41 3.84 -14.55
CA GLU A 188 10.42 4.84 -14.97
C GLU A 188 9.06 4.51 -14.33
N GLY A 189 8.91 4.83 -13.04
CA GLY A 189 7.61 4.84 -12.36
C GLY A 189 7.24 6.28 -12.00
N THR A 190 6.05 6.72 -12.38
CA THR A 190 5.49 7.99 -11.93
C THR A 190 4.66 7.72 -10.69
N ARG A 191 5.06 8.29 -9.56
CA ARG A 191 4.23 8.27 -8.35
C ARG A 191 3.23 9.39 -8.37
N VAL A 192 2.06 9.14 -7.84
CA VAL A 192 1.00 10.12 -7.72
C VAL A 192 0.55 10.17 -6.28
N LEU A 193 0.45 11.38 -5.74
CA LEU A 193 -0.22 11.65 -4.47
C LEU A 193 -1.63 12.14 -4.76
N ILE A 194 -2.62 11.42 -4.25
CA ILE A 194 -4.03 11.76 -4.34
C ILE A 194 -4.47 12.28 -2.99
N ALA A 195 -5.00 13.51 -2.95
CA ALA A 195 -5.69 14.02 -1.78
C ALA A 195 -7.19 13.94 -2.01
N ALA A 196 -7.90 13.35 -1.03
CA ALA A 196 -9.33 13.19 -1.11
C ALA A 196 -10.00 13.54 0.22
N ARG A 197 -11.26 13.98 0.17
CA ARG A 197 -12.10 14.24 1.33
C ARG A 197 -13.29 13.31 1.33
N ILE A 198 -13.88 13.09 2.50
CA ILE A 198 -15.14 12.35 2.57
C ILE A 198 -16.27 13.29 2.15
N HIS A 199 -17.01 12.89 1.12
CA HIS A 199 -18.15 13.65 0.61
C HIS A 199 -19.28 13.68 1.66
N ASP A 200 -19.76 14.87 1.95
CA ASP A 200 -20.92 15.04 2.84
C ASP A 200 -22.23 14.84 2.06
N LYS A 201 -22.91 13.74 2.29
CA LYS A 201 -24.16 13.41 1.58
C LYS A 201 -25.25 14.47 1.75
N THR A 202 -25.09 15.37 2.70
CA THR A 202 -26.05 16.46 2.98
C THR A 202 -25.96 17.62 1.99
N GLU A 203 -24.86 17.79 1.25
CA GLU A 203 -24.71 18.89 0.29
C GLU A 203 -25.30 18.62 -1.09
N GLN A 204 -25.74 17.42 -1.40
CA GLN A 204 -26.34 17.09 -2.72
C GLN A 204 -27.70 17.75 -2.99
N THR A 205 -28.31 18.38 -2.00
CA THR A 205 -29.68 18.97 -2.15
C THR A 205 -29.65 20.43 -2.61
N THR A 206 -28.49 21.07 -2.73
CA THR A 206 -28.40 22.53 -2.95
C THR A 206 -27.87 22.94 -4.33
N ARG A 207 -27.47 21.97 -5.18
CA ARG A 207 -27.07 22.28 -6.57
C ARG A 207 -28.02 21.62 -7.57
N ARG A 208 -29.18 22.23 -7.76
CA ARG A 208 -30.05 22.12 -8.93
C ARG A 208 -30.23 23.50 -9.55
#